data_cadd2fc97d91f6d1022ea3b21b637de0
#
_entry.id   cadd2fc97d91f6d1022ea3b21b637de0
#
_cell.length_a   1.000
_cell.length_b   1.000
_cell.length_c   1.000
_cell.angle_alpha   90.00
_cell.angle_beta   90.00
_cell.angle_gamma   90.00
#
_symmetry.space_group_name_H-M   'P 1'
#
loop_
_entity.id
_entity.type
_entity.pdbx_description
1 polymer ?
#
loop_
_entity_poly.entity_id
_entity_poly.type
_entity_poly.pdbx_seq_one_letter_code
_entity_poly.pdbx_strand_id
1 'polypeptide(L)'
;MKFPILLSLDLLRSKVFRAFAAGRDSATIFHLSPAVFSSSNQKEIDAESDPNAAVMEIPTSIISQTAAPVLWLGGEEPLQHPVIGRISAALNQAGRNVFLHTGGVRLRQRIHEFRPDPRLFLTVELAGRDEIHDQAVAHPGSFRRVIEGIRAAKLSGFHVCTHVTVNAQTQVCETGELFEYLDNYGVDGFIVSSGGSASESSLGAEFQEKLDEIRSLVRCSRWEYFSSLLEASYVAPREKKAAMPLPGSDASAYEESA
;
A
#
# COMPACT_ATOMS: atom_id res chain seq x y z
N MET A 1 -9.26 -3.27 19.11
CA MET A 1 -8.21 -2.83 18.15
C MET A 1 -6.99 -2.31 18.89
N LYS A 2 -5.77 -2.75 18.54
CA LYS A 2 -4.52 -2.30 19.19
C LYS A 2 -3.52 -1.84 18.15
N PHE A 3 -2.95 -0.65 18.32
CA PHE A 3 -1.90 -0.16 17.43
C PHE A 3 -0.57 -0.84 17.76
N PRO A 4 0.17 -1.39 16.77
CA PRO A 4 1.39 -2.16 17.01
C PRO A 4 2.51 -1.33 17.66
N ILE A 5 3.16 -1.91 18.67
CA ILE A 5 4.19 -1.21 19.45
C ILE A 5 5.43 -0.88 18.60
N LEU A 6 5.87 -1.83 17.76
CA LEU A 6 7.04 -1.61 16.88
C LEU A 6 6.78 -0.47 15.89
N LEU A 7 5.60 -0.44 15.27
CA LEU A 7 5.21 0.65 14.38
C LEU A 7 5.19 1.99 15.13
N SER A 8 4.66 2.02 16.36
CA SER A 8 4.68 3.22 17.21
C SER A 8 6.09 3.73 17.48
N LEU A 9 7.02 2.84 17.80
CA LEU A 9 8.42 3.19 18.08
C LEU A 9 9.13 3.72 16.84
N ASP A 10 8.91 3.11 15.68
CA ASP A 10 9.54 3.53 14.44
C ASP A 10 9.02 4.88 13.96
N LEU A 11 7.70 5.12 14.09
CA LEU A 11 7.10 6.43 13.80
C LEU A 11 7.60 7.51 14.77
N LEU A 12 7.76 7.19 16.05
CA LEU A 12 8.30 8.14 17.04
C LEU A 12 9.77 8.46 16.72
N ARG A 13 10.57 7.45 16.43
CA ARG A 13 11.97 7.65 16.02
C ARG A 13 12.06 8.54 14.79
N SER A 14 11.21 8.33 13.78
CA SER A 14 11.22 9.15 12.57
C SER A 14 10.84 10.61 12.86
N LYS A 15 9.93 10.88 13.82
CA LYS A 15 9.58 12.24 14.26
C LYS A 15 10.75 12.94 14.96
N VAL A 16 11.45 12.24 15.85
CA VAL A 16 12.60 12.77 16.57
C VAL A 16 13.73 13.08 15.58
N PHE A 17 14.02 12.18 14.64
CA PHE A 17 15.02 12.41 13.61
C PHE A 17 14.67 13.56 12.66
N ARG A 18 13.37 13.79 12.37
CA ARG A 18 12.93 14.94 11.56
C ARG A 18 13.22 16.29 12.24
N ALA A 19 13.14 16.35 13.56
CA ALA A 19 13.49 17.56 14.30
C ALA A 19 14.98 17.94 14.14
N PHE A 20 15.84 16.97 13.79
CA PHE A 20 17.28 17.16 13.61
C PHE A 20 17.76 17.11 12.18
N ALA A 21 16.97 16.60 11.25
CA ALA A 21 17.32 16.48 9.82
C ALA A 21 16.12 16.81 8.94
N ALA A 22 16.13 17.99 8.35
CA ALA A 22 15.10 18.40 7.39
C ALA A 22 15.02 17.41 6.22
N GLY A 23 13.83 16.88 5.93
CA GLY A 23 13.52 16.21 4.65
C GLY A 23 13.40 14.68 4.69
N ARG A 24 13.20 14.01 5.83
CA ARG A 24 12.90 12.57 5.85
C ARG A 24 11.43 12.30 5.99
N ASP A 25 10.86 11.59 5.01
CA ASP A 25 9.46 11.16 5.05
C ASP A 25 9.22 10.07 6.10
N SER A 26 8.04 10.07 6.73
CA SER A 26 7.66 9.02 7.69
C SER A 26 7.09 7.79 7.00
N ALA A 27 6.50 7.99 5.83
CA ALA A 27 5.99 6.93 4.98
C ALA A 27 6.34 7.23 3.52
N THR A 28 6.58 6.20 2.74
CA THR A 28 6.77 6.30 1.30
C THR A 28 5.88 5.29 0.60
N ILE A 29 5.23 5.75 -0.46
CA ILE A 29 4.28 4.96 -1.23
C ILE A 29 4.97 4.51 -2.51
N PHE A 30 4.99 3.20 -2.73
CA PHE A 30 5.47 2.60 -3.95
C PHE A 30 4.32 1.95 -4.70
N HIS A 31 4.18 2.31 -5.98
CA HIS A 31 3.28 1.65 -6.89
C HIS A 31 4.04 0.55 -7.63
N LEU A 32 3.69 -0.69 -7.33
CA LEU A 32 4.20 -1.85 -8.04
C LEU A 32 3.39 -2.00 -9.34
N SER A 33 4.01 -1.66 -10.47
CA SER A 33 3.43 -1.91 -11.79
C SER A 33 3.99 -3.19 -12.38
N PRO A 34 3.19 -4.04 -13.03
CA PRO A 34 3.69 -5.21 -13.76
C PRO A 34 4.74 -4.85 -14.82
N ALA A 35 4.64 -3.66 -15.42
CA ALA A 35 5.60 -3.19 -16.41
C ALA A 35 7.01 -2.97 -15.84
N VAL A 36 7.15 -2.60 -14.58
CA VAL A 36 8.46 -2.45 -13.92
C VAL A 36 9.16 -3.80 -13.80
N PHE A 37 8.39 -4.88 -13.71
CA PHE A 37 8.91 -6.25 -13.60
C PHE A 37 9.19 -6.89 -14.94
N SER A 38 8.54 -6.43 -16.02
CA SER A 38 8.80 -6.90 -17.38
C SER A 38 10.06 -6.30 -17.98
N SER A 39 10.41 -5.07 -17.61
CA SER A 39 11.61 -4.40 -18.16
C SER A 39 12.92 -4.94 -17.63
N SER A 40 12.94 -5.52 -16.43
CA SER A 40 14.12 -6.26 -15.93
C SER A 40 14.27 -7.64 -16.59
N ASN A 41 13.20 -8.18 -17.17
CA ASN A 41 13.22 -9.49 -17.85
C ASN A 41 13.47 -9.41 -19.38
N GLN A 42 13.57 -8.20 -19.97
CA GLN A 42 13.82 -8.04 -21.42
C GLN A 42 15.28 -7.75 -21.80
N LYS A 43 16.19 -7.62 -20.85
CA LYS A 43 17.58 -7.96 -21.16
C LYS A 43 17.62 -9.48 -21.21
N GLU A 44 17.95 -10.04 -22.37
CA GLU A 44 18.27 -11.44 -22.54
C GLU A 44 18.97 -11.94 -21.30
N ILE A 45 18.24 -12.74 -20.51
CA ILE A 45 18.82 -13.45 -19.39
C ILE A 45 19.71 -14.48 -20.07
N ASP A 46 21.00 -14.18 -20.15
CA ASP A 46 21.97 -15.22 -20.33
C ASP A 46 21.64 -16.31 -19.33
N ALA A 47 21.52 -17.55 -19.81
CA ALA A 47 20.98 -18.69 -19.08
C ALA A 47 21.74 -19.04 -17.76
N GLU A 48 22.65 -18.18 -17.32
CA GLU A 48 23.46 -18.29 -16.11
C GLU A 48 23.09 -17.29 -15.00
N SER A 49 22.12 -16.38 -15.22
CA SER A 49 21.74 -15.41 -14.18
C SER A 49 20.90 -16.09 -13.12
N ASP A 50 21.37 -16.10 -11.87
CA ASP A 50 20.64 -16.64 -10.71
C ASP A 50 19.27 -15.94 -10.59
N PRO A 51 18.14 -16.69 -10.73
CA PRO A 51 16.79 -16.11 -10.61
C PRO A 51 16.57 -15.47 -9.22
N ASN A 52 17.38 -15.81 -8.21
CA ASN A 52 17.38 -15.17 -6.91
C ASN A 52 17.97 -13.77 -6.92
N ALA A 53 18.94 -13.49 -7.78
CA ALA A 53 19.57 -12.15 -7.88
C ALA A 53 18.53 -11.11 -8.33
N ALA A 54 17.77 -11.38 -9.37
CA ALA A 54 16.71 -10.48 -9.87
C ALA A 54 15.63 -10.18 -8.82
N VAL A 55 15.31 -11.16 -7.97
CA VAL A 55 14.33 -10.98 -6.88
C VAL A 55 14.83 -10.01 -5.80
N MET A 56 16.14 -9.94 -5.56
CA MET A 56 16.75 -9.07 -4.56
C MET A 56 17.01 -7.64 -5.06
N GLU A 57 16.99 -7.41 -6.37
CA GLU A 57 17.17 -6.06 -6.93
C GLU A 57 16.06 -5.09 -6.54
N ILE A 58 14.79 -5.57 -6.52
CA ILE A 58 13.62 -4.75 -6.20
C ILE A 58 13.67 -4.23 -4.76
N PRO A 59 13.81 -5.08 -3.71
CA PRO A 59 13.95 -4.62 -2.34
C PRO A 59 15.13 -3.67 -2.16
N THR A 60 16.29 -3.97 -2.78
CA THR A 60 17.47 -3.13 -2.71
C THR A 60 17.25 -1.76 -3.34
N SER A 61 16.58 -1.71 -4.48
CA SER A 61 16.20 -0.46 -5.14
C SER A 61 15.25 0.37 -4.27
N ILE A 62 14.23 -0.23 -3.69
CA ILE A 62 13.29 0.44 -2.78
C ILE A 62 14.04 1.01 -1.56
N ILE A 63 14.89 0.22 -0.93
CA ILE A 63 15.65 0.63 0.26
C ILE A 63 16.60 1.78 -0.04
N SER A 64 17.20 1.79 -1.23
CA SER A 64 18.11 2.87 -1.64
C SER A 64 17.39 4.20 -1.92
N GLN A 65 16.13 4.16 -2.33
CA GLN A 65 15.33 5.34 -2.66
C GLN A 65 14.76 6.05 -1.43
N THR A 66 14.57 5.34 -0.31
CA THR A 66 13.96 5.94 0.87
C THR A 66 14.50 5.40 2.18
N ALA A 67 14.63 6.29 3.15
CA ALA A 67 14.90 5.96 4.53
C ALA A 67 13.63 5.86 5.39
N ALA A 68 12.44 6.04 4.80
CA ALA A 68 11.18 6.00 5.52
C ALA A 68 10.98 4.66 6.24
N PRO A 69 10.55 4.66 7.51
CA PRO A 69 10.31 3.43 8.27
C PRO A 69 9.06 2.68 7.82
N VAL A 70 8.15 3.34 7.10
CA VAL A 70 6.91 2.79 6.58
C VAL A 70 6.95 2.79 5.06
N LEU A 71 6.70 1.63 4.48
CA LEU A 71 6.58 1.43 3.04
C LEU A 71 5.16 0.94 2.73
N TRP A 72 4.45 1.70 1.90
CA TRP A 72 3.17 1.32 1.36
C TRP A 72 3.35 0.74 -0.03
N LEU A 73 3.18 -0.55 -0.17
CA LEU A 73 3.30 -1.26 -1.43
C LEU A 73 1.90 -1.44 -2.03
N GLY A 74 1.58 -0.64 -3.01
CA GLY A 74 0.31 -0.67 -3.73
C GLY A 74 0.54 -0.69 -5.24
N GLY A 75 -0.48 -0.38 -6.00
CA GLY A 75 -0.47 -0.37 -7.45
C GLY A 75 -1.65 -1.13 -8.01
N GLU A 76 -1.48 -1.86 -9.12
CA GLU A 76 -2.58 -2.61 -9.72
C GLU A 76 -3.07 -3.71 -8.75
N GLU A 77 -2.31 -4.75 -8.54
CA GLU A 77 -2.62 -5.80 -7.54
C GLU A 77 -1.33 -6.52 -7.15
N PRO A 78 -0.72 -6.17 -6.02
CA PRO A 78 0.55 -6.76 -5.59
C PRO A 78 0.53 -8.28 -5.45
N LEU A 79 -0.63 -8.86 -5.11
CA LEU A 79 -0.78 -10.31 -5.04
C LEU A 79 -0.74 -11.01 -6.42
N GLN A 80 -0.66 -10.29 -7.53
CA GLN A 80 -0.39 -10.88 -8.84
C GLN A 80 1.11 -11.10 -9.05
N HIS A 81 1.95 -10.36 -8.35
CA HIS A 81 3.39 -10.48 -8.51
C HIS A 81 3.91 -11.82 -7.97
N PRO A 82 4.68 -12.60 -8.77
CA PRO A 82 5.03 -13.98 -8.44
C PRO A 82 5.88 -14.13 -7.18
N VAL A 83 6.69 -13.14 -6.84
CA VAL A 83 7.62 -13.19 -5.71
C VAL A 83 7.36 -12.14 -4.63
N ILE A 84 6.12 -11.62 -4.55
CA ILE A 84 5.76 -10.55 -3.60
C ILE A 84 6.04 -10.92 -2.13
N GLY A 85 5.84 -12.18 -1.77
CA GLY A 85 6.16 -12.67 -0.43
C GLY A 85 7.65 -12.54 -0.10
N ARG A 86 8.54 -12.78 -1.06
CA ARG A 86 10.00 -12.64 -0.89
C ARG A 86 10.42 -11.18 -0.83
N ILE A 87 9.82 -10.32 -1.66
CA ILE A 87 10.05 -8.86 -1.63
C ILE A 87 9.66 -8.32 -0.26
N SER A 88 8.45 -8.63 0.21
CA SER A 88 7.97 -8.17 1.52
C SER A 88 8.87 -8.65 2.65
N ALA A 89 9.32 -9.91 2.63
CA ALA A 89 10.21 -10.46 3.63
C ALA A 89 11.58 -9.74 3.65
N ALA A 90 12.16 -9.45 2.50
CA ALA A 90 13.44 -8.73 2.40
C ALA A 90 13.33 -7.30 2.95
N LEU A 91 12.24 -6.59 2.67
CA LEU A 91 11.98 -5.26 3.21
C LEU A 91 11.78 -5.29 4.74
N ASN A 92 11.05 -6.29 5.27
CA ASN A 92 10.89 -6.45 6.71
C ASN A 92 12.23 -6.77 7.40
N GLN A 93 13.07 -7.62 6.80
CA GLN A 93 14.43 -7.91 7.30
C GLN A 93 15.32 -6.67 7.33
N ALA A 94 15.13 -5.74 6.38
CA ALA A 94 15.77 -4.43 6.40
C ALA A 94 15.16 -3.44 7.42
N GLY A 95 14.27 -3.92 8.31
CA GLY A 95 13.67 -3.13 9.39
C GLY A 95 12.54 -2.21 8.96
N ARG A 96 11.96 -2.39 7.76
CA ARG A 96 10.86 -1.58 7.26
C ARG A 96 9.52 -2.18 7.68
N ASN A 97 8.57 -1.30 8.05
CA ASN A 97 7.17 -1.69 8.23
C ASN A 97 6.50 -1.66 6.84
N VAL A 98 6.11 -2.83 6.35
CA VAL A 98 5.55 -3.01 5.01
C VAL A 98 4.03 -3.12 5.11
N PHE A 99 3.33 -2.19 4.50
CA PHE A 99 1.89 -2.23 4.28
C PHE A 99 1.65 -2.70 2.85
N LEU A 100 1.27 -3.98 2.69
CA LEU A 100 0.96 -4.56 1.40
C LEU A 100 -0.51 -4.32 1.08
N HIS A 101 -0.78 -3.37 0.19
CA HIS A 101 -2.13 -2.95 -0.18
C HIS A 101 -2.68 -3.78 -1.34
N THR A 102 -3.80 -4.45 -1.13
CA THR A 102 -4.39 -5.41 -2.07
C THR A 102 -5.92 -5.34 -2.06
N GLY A 103 -6.55 -5.63 -3.18
CA GLY A 103 -7.99 -5.88 -3.26
C GLY A 103 -8.42 -7.17 -2.53
N GLY A 104 -7.49 -8.01 -2.08
CA GLY A 104 -7.73 -9.13 -1.17
C GLY A 104 -8.33 -10.39 -1.78
N VAL A 105 -8.84 -10.37 -3.01
CA VAL A 105 -9.52 -11.53 -3.64
C VAL A 105 -8.62 -12.77 -3.73
N ARG A 106 -7.31 -12.55 -3.92
CA ARG A 106 -6.30 -13.62 -4.01
C ARG A 106 -5.64 -13.97 -2.68
N LEU A 107 -5.96 -13.25 -1.60
CA LEU A 107 -5.25 -13.35 -0.33
C LEU A 107 -5.29 -14.77 0.25
N ARG A 108 -6.46 -15.41 0.25
CA ARG A 108 -6.61 -16.81 0.73
C ARG A 108 -5.73 -17.80 -0.02
N GLN A 109 -5.59 -17.59 -1.34
CA GLN A 109 -4.83 -18.51 -2.20
C GLN A 109 -3.33 -18.34 -2.02
N ARG A 110 -2.88 -17.10 -1.74
CA ARG A 110 -1.46 -16.75 -1.71
C ARG A 110 -0.88 -16.53 -0.33
N ILE A 111 -1.69 -16.62 0.73
CA ILE A 111 -1.23 -16.37 2.10
C ILE A 111 -0.05 -17.25 2.53
N HIS A 112 0.03 -18.47 1.99
CA HIS A 112 1.12 -19.42 2.28
C HIS A 112 2.49 -19.00 1.74
N GLU A 113 2.55 -18.02 0.84
CA GLU A 113 3.80 -17.47 0.30
C GLU A 113 4.44 -16.44 1.25
N PHE A 114 3.69 -15.99 2.25
CA PHE A 114 4.15 -15.04 3.24
C PHE A 114 4.50 -15.74 4.56
N ARG A 115 5.33 -15.04 5.34
CA ARG A 115 5.58 -15.38 6.73
C ARG A 115 5.05 -14.27 7.63
N PRO A 116 4.33 -14.61 8.71
CA PRO A 116 3.91 -13.61 9.69
C PRO A 116 5.14 -12.89 10.25
N ASP A 117 5.11 -11.57 10.19
CA ASP A 117 6.15 -10.70 10.71
C ASP A 117 5.48 -9.51 11.40
N PRO A 118 5.95 -9.05 12.56
CA PRO A 118 5.35 -7.92 13.26
C PRO A 118 5.47 -6.59 12.49
N ARG A 119 6.21 -6.55 11.40
CA ARG A 119 6.36 -5.41 10.49
C ARG A 119 5.63 -5.60 9.16
N LEU A 120 4.93 -6.73 8.96
CA LEU A 120 4.12 -6.97 7.76
C LEU A 120 2.64 -6.78 8.05
N PHE A 121 2.03 -5.85 7.36
CA PHE A 121 0.62 -5.51 7.43
C PHE A 121 -0.04 -5.81 6.08
N LEU A 122 -0.94 -6.79 6.05
CA LEU A 122 -1.77 -7.07 4.89
C LEU A 122 -2.92 -6.06 4.91
N THR A 123 -2.90 -5.11 4.01
CA THR A 123 -3.88 -4.03 3.97
C THR A 123 -4.86 -4.29 2.85
N VAL A 124 -6.10 -4.57 3.23
CA VAL A 124 -7.14 -5.01 2.29
C VAL A 124 -8.11 -3.86 2.02
N GLU A 125 -8.29 -3.53 0.73
CA GLU A 125 -9.21 -2.48 0.33
C GLU A 125 -10.65 -3.00 0.32
N LEU A 126 -11.55 -2.27 0.97
CA LEU A 126 -12.98 -2.54 0.98
C LEU A 126 -13.76 -1.23 0.81
N ALA A 127 -14.71 -1.23 -0.13
CA ALA A 127 -15.58 -0.08 -0.38
C ALA A 127 -16.83 -0.05 0.50
N GLY A 128 -17.22 -1.20 1.07
CA GLY A 128 -18.42 -1.38 1.87
C GLY A 128 -18.65 -2.85 2.16
N ARG A 129 -19.82 -3.19 2.71
CA ARG A 129 -20.22 -4.58 2.96
C ARG A 129 -20.90 -5.17 1.73
N ASP A 130 -20.77 -6.49 1.58
CA ASP A 130 -21.53 -7.34 0.67
C ASP A 130 -21.66 -6.72 -0.75
N GLU A 131 -22.89 -6.37 -1.13
CA GLU A 131 -23.20 -5.85 -2.46
C GLU A 131 -22.55 -4.49 -2.76
N ILE A 132 -22.33 -3.66 -1.74
CA ILE A 132 -21.69 -2.35 -1.92
C ILE A 132 -20.25 -2.52 -2.45
N HIS A 133 -19.52 -3.45 -1.83
CA HIS A 133 -18.16 -3.77 -2.31
C HIS A 133 -18.20 -4.42 -3.69
N ASP A 134 -19.08 -5.40 -3.89
CA ASP A 134 -19.19 -6.12 -5.15
C ASP A 134 -19.54 -5.19 -6.31
N GLN A 135 -20.42 -4.22 -6.09
CA GLN A 135 -20.74 -3.18 -7.08
C GLN A 135 -19.56 -2.25 -7.35
N ALA A 136 -18.85 -1.81 -6.31
CA ALA A 136 -17.71 -0.91 -6.44
C ALA A 136 -16.58 -1.53 -7.26
N VAL A 137 -16.32 -2.85 -7.11
CA VAL A 137 -15.29 -3.57 -7.87
C VAL A 137 -15.83 -4.23 -9.15
N ALA A 138 -17.11 -4.06 -9.45
CA ALA A 138 -17.82 -4.67 -10.59
C ALA A 138 -17.65 -6.21 -10.68
N HIS A 139 -17.59 -6.89 -9.53
CA HIS A 139 -17.35 -8.33 -9.47
C HIS A 139 -18.17 -9.01 -8.37
N PRO A 140 -19.31 -9.66 -8.70
CA PRO A 140 -20.16 -10.35 -7.74
C PRO A 140 -19.41 -11.43 -6.93
N GLY A 141 -19.65 -11.49 -5.63
CA GLY A 141 -19.02 -12.43 -4.69
C GLY A 141 -17.57 -12.07 -4.32
N SER A 142 -17.10 -10.88 -4.70
CA SER A 142 -15.77 -10.37 -4.33
C SER A 142 -15.66 -10.20 -2.81
N PHE A 143 -16.61 -9.54 -2.19
CA PHE A 143 -16.64 -9.32 -0.74
C PHE A 143 -16.43 -10.63 0.04
N ARG A 144 -17.20 -11.65 -0.27
CA ARG A 144 -17.09 -12.95 0.40
C ARG A 144 -15.67 -13.53 0.29
N ARG A 145 -15.05 -13.48 -0.91
CA ARG A 145 -13.68 -13.98 -1.11
C ARG A 145 -12.67 -13.19 -0.30
N VAL A 146 -12.84 -11.88 -0.24
CA VAL A 146 -11.99 -10.98 0.56
C VAL A 146 -12.09 -11.33 2.05
N ILE A 147 -13.30 -11.49 2.58
CA ILE A 147 -13.53 -11.89 3.98
C ILE A 147 -12.90 -13.26 4.29
N GLU A 148 -13.02 -14.23 3.39
CA GLU A 148 -12.35 -15.52 3.53
C GLU A 148 -10.82 -15.36 3.57
N GLY A 149 -10.26 -14.44 2.79
CA GLY A 149 -8.84 -14.08 2.80
C GLY A 149 -8.41 -13.45 4.12
N ILE A 150 -9.16 -12.48 4.61
CA ILE A 150 -8.92 -11.82 5.92
C ILE A 150 -8.93 -12.86 7.05
N ARG A 151 -9.93 -13.74 7.08
CA ARG A 151 -10.01 -14.82 8.08
C ARG A 151 -8.80 -15.74 8.04
N ALA A 152 -8.42 -16.19 6.85
CA ALA A 152 -7.25 -17.04 6.67
C ALA A 152 -5.98 -16.34 7.16
N ALA A 153 -5.77 -15.08 6.81
CA ALA A 153 -4.63 -14.29 7.25
C ALA A 153 -4.61 -14.12 8.79
N LYS A 154 -5.73 -13.79 9.41
CA LYS A 154 -5.82 -13.65 10.88
C LYS A 154 -5.54 -14.98 11.59
N LEU A 155 -6.10 -16.09 11.12
CA LEU A 155 -5.84 -17.42 11.67
C LEU A 155 -4.38 -17.85 11.51
N SER A 156 -3.69 -17.36 10.48
CA SER A 156 -2.27 -17.60 10.25
C SER A 156 -1.36 -16.64 11.01
N GLY A 157 -1.90 -15.73 11.84
CA GLY A 157 -1.13 -14.83 12.71
C GLY A 157 -0.62 -13.56 12.04
N PHE A 158 -1.14 -13.18 10.88
CA PHE A 158 -0.78 -11.92 10.22
C PHE A 158 -1.47 -10.71 10.85
N HIS A 159 -0.81 -9.56 10.78
CA HIS A 159 -1.48 -8.29 10.95
C HIS A 159 -2.30 -7.98 9.70
N VAL A 160 -3.59 -7.69 9.90
CA VAL A 160 -4.50 -7.33 8.83
C VAL A 160 -5.11 -5.97 9.14
N CYS A 161 -4.93 -5.02 8.22
CA CYS A 161 -5.60 -3.74 8.22
C CYS A 161 -6.62 -3.68 7.09
N THR A 162 -7.67 -2.89 7.26
CA THR A 162 -8.60 -2.58 6.18
C THR A 162 -8.40 -1.15 5.75
N HIS A 163 -8.37 -0.92 4.45
CA HIS A 163 -8.31 0.39 3.84
C HIS A 163 -9.66 0.75 3.22
N VAL A 164 -10.17 1.92 3.55
CA VAL A 164 -11.39 2.48 2.96
C VAL A 164 -11.03 3.79 2.28
N THR A 165 -11.30 3.85 0.99
CA THR A 165 -11.16 5.07 0.19
C THR A 165 -12.51 5.79 0.15
N VAL A 166 -12.57 6.96 0.79
CA VAL A 166 -13.80 7.78 0.86
C VAL A 166 -13.93 8.61 -0.41
N ASN A 167 -15.10 8.54 -1.02
CA ASN A 167 -15.50 9.34 -2.18
C ASN A 167 -16.87 10.01 -1.95
N ALA A 168 -17.40 10.67 -2.97
CA ALA A 168 -18.69 11.36 -2.87
C ALA A 168 -19.86 10.42 -2.55
N GLN A 169 -19.82 9.17 -3.02
CA GLN A 169 -20.87 8.17 -2.83
C GLN A 169 -20.76 7.43 -1.49
N THR A 170 -19.60 7.46 -0.83
CA THR A 170 -19.39 6.76 0.45
C THR A 170 -20.34 7.30 1.52
N GLN A 171 -21.05 6.41 2.21
CA GLN A 171 -21.93 6.76 3.30
C GLN A 171 -21.32 6.40 4.66
N VAL A 172 -21.47 7.30 5.63
CA VAL A 172 -20.91 7.15 6.98
C VAL A 172 -21.47 5.92 7.70
N CYS A 173 -22.80 5.73 7.64
CA CYS A 173 -23.45 4.59 8.30
C CYS A 173 -22.98 3.25 7.73
N GLU A 174 -22.88 3.11 6.42
CA GLU A 174 -22.41 1.89 5.75
C GLU A 174 -20.97 1.56 6.10
N THR A 175 -20.12 2.59 6.19
CA THR A 175 -18.72 2.44 6.62
C THR A 175 -18.64 2.02 8.09
N GLY A 176 -19.50 2.57 8.95
CA GLY A 176 -19.61 2.17 10.35
C GLY A 176 -19.99 0.71 10.51
N GLU A 177 -21.00 0.24 9.77
CA GLU A 177 -21.39 -1.17 9.75
C GLU A 177 -20.28 -2.09 9.24
N LEU A 178 -19.50 -1.65 8.24
CA LEU A 178 -18.33 -2.38 7.76
C LEU A 178 -17.29 -2.52 8.87
N PHE A 179 -16.97 -1.45 9.59
CA PHE A 179 -15.98 -1.48 10.67
C PHE A 179 -16.41 -2.38 11.82
N GLU A 180 -17.68 -2.32 12.24
CA GLU A 180 -18.23 -3.21 13.26
C GLU A 180 -18.18 -4.68 12.82
N TYR A 181 -18.53 -4.95 11.57
CA TYR A 181 -18.46 -6.30 11.02
C TYR A 181 -17.02 -6.84 11.03
N LEU A 182 -16.04 -6.04 10.61
CA LEU A 182 -14.65 -6.46 10.53
C LEU A 182 -13.96 -6.57 11.90
N ASP A 183 -14.38 -5.79 12.89
CA ASP A 183 -13.86 -5.90 14.27
C ASP A 183 -14.11 -7.28 14.85
N ASN A 184 -15.24 -7.94 14.49
CA ASN A 184 -15.55 -9.31 14.85
C ASN A 184 -14.56 -10.35 14.26
N TYR A 185 -13.86 -10.03 13.18
CA TYR A 185 -12.80 -10.87 12.61
C TYR A 185 -11.42 -10.56 13.19
N GLY A 186 -11.33 -9.62 14.13
CA GLY A 186 -10.07 -9.25 14.79
C GLY A 186 -9.11 -8.52 13.86
N VAL A 187 -9.61 -7.69 12.95
CA VAL A 187 -8.80 -6.78 12.14
C VAL A 187 -8.01 -5.84 13.05
N ASP A 188 -6.73 -5.62 12.76
CA ASP A 188 -5.83 -4.89 13.65
C ASP A 188 -5.98 -3.37 13.52
N GLY A 189 -6.39 -2.89 12.35
CA GLY A 189 -6.56 -1.46 12.10
C GLY A 189 -7.44 -1.11 10.92
N PHE A 190 -8.00 0.10 10.98
CA PHE A 190 -8.71 0.73 9.86
C PHE A 190 -7.93 1.94 9.39
N ILE A 191 -7.72 2.03 8.09
CA ILE A 191 -7.03 3.12 7.41
C ILE A 191 -8.06 3.79 6.50
N VAL A 192 -8.21 5.10 6.64
CA VAL A 192 -9.17 5.89 5.89
C VAL A 192 -8.44 6.97 5.11
N SER A 193 -8.62 7.00 3.79
CA SER A 193 -8.06 8.03 2.92
C SER A 193 -9.14 8.65 2.03
N SER A 194 -8.87 9.84 1.53
CA SER A 194 -9.69 10.44 0.48
C SER A 194 -9.39 9.80 -0.87
N GLY A 195 -10.41 9.57 -1.69
CA GLY A 195 -10.29 9.14 -3.08
C GLY A 195 -9.74 10.26 -3.94
N GLY A 196 -8.42 10.47 -3.91
CA GLY A 196 -7.79 11.65 -4.49
C GLY A 196 -7.72 11.66 -6.02
N SER A 197 -8.80 11.97 -6.72
CA SER A 197 -8.66 12.65 -8.02
C SER A 197 -8.50 14.15 -7.77
N ALA A 198 -7.70 14.84 -8.60
CA ALA A 198 -7.48 16.28 -8.46
C ALA A 198 -8.79 17.12 -8.56
N SER A 199 -9.89 16.54 -9.04
CA SER A 199 -11.23 17.11 -9.06
C SER A 199 -11.95 16.99 -7.70
N GLU A 200 -11.57 16.04 -6.84
CA GLU A 200 -12.19 15.85 -5.51
C GLU A 200 -11.57 16.76 -4.45
N SER A 201 -10.36 17.29 -4.67
CA SER A 201 -9.80 18.36 -3.83
C SER A 201 -10.63 19.66 -3.87
N SER A 202 -11.56 19.76 -4.82
CA SER A 202 -12.55 20.86 -4.91
C SER A 202 -13.89 20.53 -4.26
N LEU A 203 -14.07 19.31 -3.73
CA LEU A 203 -15.24 18.93 -2.94
C LEU A 203 -15.11 19.62 -1.58
N GLY A 204 -15.87 20.69 -1.40
CA GLY A 204 -15.80 21.64 -0.31
C GLY A 204 -15.84 21.09 1.13
N ALA A 205 -16.20 21.96 2.06
CA ALA A 205 -16.25 21.67 3.51
C ALA A 205 -17.08 20.42 3.87
N GLU A 206 -18.14 20.14 3.14
CA GLU A 206 -19.04 18.98 3.35
C GLU A 206 -18.32 17.62 3.17
N PHE A 207 -17.46 17.51 2.15
CA PHE A 207 -16.68 16.27 1.97
C PHE A 207 -15.63 16.08 3.08
N GLN A 208 -15.01 17.18 3.50
CA GLN A 208 -14.05 17.13 4.60
C GLN A 208 -14.73 16.75 5.92
N GLU A 209 -15.91 17.27 6.19
CA GLU A 209 -16.71 16.90 7.36
C GLU A 209 -17.07 15.40 7.34
N LYS A 210 -17.53 14.88 6.19
CA LYS A 210 -17.78 13.45 6.00
C LYS A 210 -16.52 12.60 6.24
N LEU A 211 -15.39 13.01 5.70
CA LEU A 211 -14.12 12.30 5.86
C LEU A 211 -13.69 12.24 7.34
N ASP A 212 -13.83 13.34 8.04
CA ASP A 212 -13.49 13.46 9.46
C ASP A 212 -14.49 12.65 10.32
N GLU A 213 -15.76 12.61 9.96
CA GLU A 213 -16.76 11.77 10.61
C GLU A 213 -16.43 10.28 10.45
N ILE A 214 -16.11 9.83 9.23
CA ILE A 214 -15.70 8.43 8.98
C ILE A 214 -14.42 8.09 9.75
N ARG A 215 -13.44 9.00 9.80
CA ARG A 215 -12.22 8.81 10.60
C ARG A 215 -12.51 8.65 12.08
N SER A 216 -13.48 9.39 12.61
CA SER A 216 -13.88 9.30 14.01
C SER A 216 -14.47 7.95 14.39
N LEU A 217 -15.01 7.18 13.42
CA LEU A 217 -15.49 5.81 13.63
C LEU A 217 -14.33 4.84 13.94
N VAL A 218 -13.08 5.21 13.58
CA VAL A 218 -11.89 4.43 13.92
C VAL A 218 -11.60 4.63 15.40
N ARG A 219 -12.03 3.69 16.25
CA ARG A 219 -11.92 3.75 17.73
C ARG A 219 -10.49 3.66 18.26
N CYS A 220 -9.52 4.22 17.52
CA CYS A 220 -8.11 4.22 17.89
C CYS A 220 -7.40 5.42 17.26
N SER A 221 -7.15 6.46 18.04
CA SER A 221 -6.52 7.72 17.59
C SER A 221 -5.15 7.54 16.91
N ARG A 222 -4.44 6.44 17.18
CA ARG A 222 -3.16 6.14 16.51
C ARG A 222 -3.35 5.68 15.08
N TRP A 223 -4.41 4.93 14.77
CA TRP A 223 -4.75 4.55 13.41
C TRP A 223 -5.31 5.74 12.63
N GLU A 224 -6.08 6.60 13.27
CA GLU A 224 -6.54 7.86 12.70
C GLU A 224 -5.37 8.77 12.31
N TYR A 225 -4.42 8.95 13.24
CA TYR A 225 -3.18 9.67 12.95
C TYR A 225 -2.37 9.03 11.82
N PHE A 226 -2.28 7.70 11.77
CA PHE A 226 -1.58 6.97 10.72
C PHE A 226 -2.22 7.18 9.36
N SER A 227 -3.56 7.19 9.28
CA SER A 227 -4.31 7.52 8.06
C SER A 227 -3.96 8.92 7.54
N SER A 228 -3.96 9.92 8.41
CA SER A 228 -3.59 11.30 8.06
C SER A 228 -2.12 11.42 7.60
N LEU A 229 -1.22 10.64 8.18
CA LEU A 229 0.18 10.60 7.78
C LEU A 229 0.37 10.00 6.39
N LEU A 230 -0.35 8.92 6.08
CA LEU A 230 -0.34 8.33 4.75
C LEU A 230 -0.89 9.30 3.71
N GLU A 231 -2.02 9.95 3.99
CA GLU A 231 -2.62 10.93 3.08
C GLU A 231 -1.67 12.08 2.75
N ALA A 232 -1.00 12.64 3.77
CA ALA A 232 0.03 13.66 3.55
C ALA A 232 1.17 13.17 2.64
N SER A 233 1.48 11.87 2.69
CA SER A 233 2.50 11.25 1.83
C SER A 233 2.02 11.04 0.38
N TYR A 234 0.71 10.93 0.14
CA TYR A 234 0.12 10.86 -1.22
C TYR A 234 0.16 12.21 -1.94
N VAL A 235 0.03 13.31 -1.20
CA VAL A 235 -0.03 14.66 -1.78
C VAL A 235 1.36 15.20 -2.16
N ALA A 236 2.42 14.75 -1.48
CA ALA A 236 3.76 15.31 -1.61
C ALA A 236 4.55 15.02 -2.92
N PRO A 237 4.33 13.95 -3.73
CA PRO A 237 5.25 13.62 -4.82
C PRO A 237 4.80 13.99 -6.23
N ARG A 238 3.86 14.92 -6.44
CA ARG A 238 3.48 15.30 -7.82
C ARG A 238 4.52 16.09 -8.60
N GLU A 239 5.57 16.61 -7.96
CA GLU A 239 6.63 17.39 -8.63
C GLU A 239 7.91 16.59 -9.00
N LYS A 240 8.04 15.33 -8.57
CA LYS A 240 9.19 14.48 -8.92
C LYS A 240 8.85 13.28 -9.81
N LYS A 241 7.99 13.48 -10.81
CA LYS A 241 7.98 12.62 -11.99
C LYS A 241 9.07 13.09 -12.96
N ALA A 242 10.30 13.10 -12.50
CA ALA A 242 11.43 13.05 -13.41
C ALA A 242 11.45 11.62 -13.96
N ALA A 243 10.96 11.44 -15.18
CA ALA A 243 11.32 10.30 -15.98
C ALA A 243 12.85 10.22 -15.92
N MET A 244 13.39 9.14 -15.37
CA MET A 244 14.81 8.85 -15.44
C MET A 244 15.16 8.76 -16.93
N PRO A 245 16.02 9.63 -17.50
CA PRO A 245 16.49 9.46 -18.85
C PRO A 245 17.29 8.16 -18.89
N LEU A 246 16.91 7.28 -19.79
CA LEU A 246 17.69 6.08 -20.10
C LEU A 246 19.11 6.54 -20.48
N PRO A 247 20.17 6.00 -19.90
CA PRO A 247 21.52 6.26 -20.38
C PRO A 247 21.67 5.60 -21.76
N GLY A 248 21.80 6.42 -22.81
CA GLY A 248 22.19 5.96 -24.15
C GLY A 248 21.15 6.21 -25.25
N SER A 249 20.67 7.43 -25.40
CA SER A 249 20.14 7.88 -26.69
C SER A 249 20.89 9.17 -27.10
N ASP A 250 22.12 9.03 -27.51
CA ASP A 250 22.76 10.03 -28.34
C ASP A 250 22.08 10.05 -29.71
N ALA A 251 21.19 11.01 -29.88
CA ALA A 251 20.63 11.38 -31.18
C ALA A 251 21.63 12.30 -31.89
N SER A 252 22.67 11.70 -32.43
CA SER A 252 23.54 12.40 -33.41
C SER A 252 24.14 11.38 -34.35
N ALA A 253 23.40 11.06 -35.42
CA ALA A 253 23.92 10.57 -36.70
C ALA A 253 22.74 10.21 -37.61
N TYR A 254 22.23 11.18 -38.33
CA TYR A 254 21.63 11.02 -39.67
C TYR A 254 21.25 12.42 -40.19
N GLU A 255 22.28 13.24 -40.45
CA GLU A 255 22.22 14.24 -41.50
C GLU A 255 23.48 14.03 -42.34
N GLU A 256 23.28 13.97 -43.63
CA GLU A 256 24.13 13.92 -44.81
C GLU A 256 24.17 12.57 -45.55
N SER A 257 23.33 12.48 -46.56
CA SER A 257 23.77 12.22 -47.94
C SER A 257 22.59 12.11 -48.89
N ALA A 258 22.58 13.04 -49.88
CA ALA A 258 21.91 13.06 -51.19
C ALA A 258 20.42 13.22 -51.25
#